data_26473d4b9ea51341716ac6060a9104b6
#
_entry.id   26473d4b9ea51341716ac6060a9104b6
#
_cell.length_a   1.000
_cell.length_b   1.000
_cell.length_c   1.000
_cell.angle_alpha   90.00
_cell.angle_beta   90.00
_cell.angle_gamma   90.00
#
_symmetry.space_group_name_H-M   'P 1'
#
loop_
_entity.id
_entity.type
_entity.pdbx_description
1 polymer ?
#
loop_
_entity_poly.entity_id
_entity_poly.type
_entity_poly.pdbx_seq_one_letter_code
_entity_poly.pdbx_strand_id
1 'polypeptide(L)'
;DRIELGTQSLDEYQNFADNKDDVSGTENTKDLITQMKDEQNVLIVTSIQKMSLIKNVLGIYTHDIELINKKRIVFIVDECHRDTFGTMMSTIKETFPRAVFFGFTGTPVFDENKKKMSVTSDIFGNELHRYVIADGIRDGNVLAFDIKKVLTFKDRDIRRAVALEKCKSKNEDEALSDSSKSELFYKFMNEIPMAGDFTDSGDYEKGIEDYIPKSQYNNPIHREKVVESILENWKVISHNNEFSGILATSSIPEAIEYYRLLKNKNAQELFKFTILVDPNIDNNDGAIFKEDGLVEIIDDYNKMYDHNFSLSTAGTLKKDISNRLAHKKPYTNILEKDKLGLLIVVDQMLTGFDSKWLNVLYMDKVIKYESV
;
A
#
# COMPACT_ATOMS: atom_id res chain seq x y z
N ASP A 1 -10.05 6.81 6.08
CA ASP A 1 -8.71 7.02 6.63
C ASP A 1 -7.81 7.85 5.71
N ARG A 2 -7.93 7.72 4.40
CA ARG A 2 -7.26 8.57 3.41
C ARG A 2 -8.29 9.50 2.78
N ILE A 3 -7.93 10.78 2.57
CA ILE A 3 -8.83 11.79 1.97
C ILE A 3 -9.33 11.30 0.59
N GLU A 4 -8.46 10.66 -0.18
CA GLU A 4 -8.83 10.13 -1.51
C GLU A 4 -9.86 9.01 -1.44
N LEU A 5 -9.73 8.09 -0.50
CA LEU A 5 -10.71 7.02 -0.31
C LEU A 5 -12.07 7.59 0.05
N GLY A 6 -12.11 8.61 0.92
CA GLY A 6 -13.33 9.33 1.26
C GLY A 6 -13.98 10.03 0.06
N THR A 7 -13.17 10.69 -0.78
CA THR A 7 -13.67 11.36 -2.00
C THR A 7 -14.16 10.34 -3.02
N GLN A 8 -13.42 9.26 -3.26
CA GLN A 8 -13.82 8.20 -4.17
C GLN A 8 -15.11 7.51 -3.69
N SER A 9 -15.21 7.19 -2.40
CA SER A 9 -16.43 6.62 -1.84
C SER A 9 -17.64 7.54 -2.02
N LEU A 10 -17.44 8.84 -1.76
CA LEU A 10 -18.51 9.83 -1.97
C LEU A 10 -18.99 9.87 -3.43
N ASP A 11 -18.04 9.94 -4.38
CA ASP A 11 -18.34 9.98 -5.81
C ASP A 11 -19.09 8.71 -6.26
N GLU A 12 -18.63 7.52 -5.80
CA GLU A 12 -19.26 6.25 -6.15
C GLU A 12 -20.67 6.13 -5.57
N TYR A 13 -20.87 6.46 -4.29
CA TYR A 13 -22.22 6.44 -3.69
C TYR A 13 -23.15 7.44 -4.36
N GLN A 14 -22.66 8.63 -4.74
CA GLN A 14 -23.46 9.61 -5.50
C GLN A 14 -23.83 9.11 -6.91
N ASN A 15 -22.96 8.32 -7.53
CA ASN A 15 -23.23 7.73 -8.84
C ASN A 15 -24.24 6.57 -8.77
N PHE A 16 -24.32 5.87 -7.64
CA PHE A 16 -25.28 4.80 -7.38
C PHE A 16 -26.64 5.28 -6.86
N ALA A 17 -26.68 6.45 -6.25
CA ALA A 17 -27.90 7.00 -5.69
C ALA A 17 -28.86 7.47 -6.80
N ASP A 18 -30.16 7.26 -6.61
CA ASP A 18 -31.21 7.80 -7.52
C ASP A 18 -31.17 9.33 -7.55
N ASN A 19 -30.88 9.97 -6.42
CA ASN A 19 -30.65 11.40 -6.32
C ASN A 19 -29.30 11.63 -5.60
N LYS A 20 -28.40 12.37 -6.25
CA LYS A 20 -27.06 12.67 -5.70
C LYS A 20 -27.12 13.48 -4.40
N ASP A 21 -28.15 14.26 -4.20
CA ASP A 21 -28.34 15.08 -3.01
C ASP A 21 -28.66 14.24 -1.76
N ASP A 22 -29.04 12.98 -1.91
CA ASP A 22 -29.27 12.04 -0.81
C ASP A 22 -27.96 11.52 -0.20
N VAL A 23 -26.80 11.80 -0.84
CA VAL A 23 -25.48 11.38 -0.41
C VAL A 23 -24.62 12.60 -0.11
N SER A 24 -24.25 12.78 1.14
CA SER A 24 -23.46 13.90 1.60
C SER A 24 -22.09 13.50 2.15
N GLY A 25 -21.07 14.31 1.86
CA GLY A 25 -19.77 14.23 2.50
C GLY A 25 -19.70 15.14 3.72
N THR A 26 -18.70 14.96 4.57
CA THR A 26 -18.49 15.79 5.76
C THR A 26 -17.16 16.53 5.73
N GLU A 27 -17.16 17.81 6.08
CA GLU A 27 -15.93 18.61 6.18
C GLU A 27 -15.23 18.42 7.54
N ASN A 28 -16.02 18.44 8.61
CA ASN A 28 -15.52 18.35 9.99
C ASN A 28 -16.55 17.66 10.90
N THR A 29 -16.18 17.47 12.19
CA THR A 29 -17.04 16.78 13.18
C THR A 29 -18.34 17.55 13.47
N LYS A 30 -18.33 18.90 13.45
CA LYS A 30 -19.52 19.71 13.67
C LYS A 30 -20.52 19.55 12.53
N ASP A 31 -20.03 19.58 11.30
CA ASP A 31 -20.82 19.34 10.09
C ASP A 31 -21.42 17.93 10.13
N LEU A 32 -20.64 16.92 10.48
CA LEU A 32 -21.10 15.55 10.66
C LEU A 32 -22.28 15.45 11.65
N ILE A 33 -22.19 16.08 12.82
CA ILE A 33 -23.27 16.09 13.82
C ILE A 33 -24.53 16.78 13.25
N THR A 34 -24.37 17.87 12.52
CA THR A 34 -25.47 18.60 11.90
C THR A 34 -26.18 17.71 10.88
N GLN A 35 -25.43 17.04 10.00
CA GLN A 35 -25.99 16.14 9.01
C GLN A 35 -26.65 14.89 9.64
N MET A 36 -26.06 14.32 10.70
CA MET A 36 -26.67 13.19 11.40
C MET A 36 -27.99 13.55 12.11
N LYS A 37 -28.24 14.82 12.42
CA LYS A 37 -29.52 15.28 12.99
C LYS A 37 -30.56 15.48 11.90
N ASP A 38 -30.16 15.78 10.69
CA ASP A 38 -31.07 16.01 9.57
C ASP A 38 -31.81 14.71 9.22
N GLU A 39 -33.13 14.79 9.05
CA GLU A 39 -33.96 13.65 8.67
C GLU A 39 -33.93 13.40 7.16
N GLN A 40 -33.47 14.34 6.37
CA GLN A 40 -33.42 14.25 4.90
C GLN A 40 -32.13 13.55 4.42
N ASN A 41 -31.06 13.56 5.20
CA ASN A 41 -29.81 12.88 4.85
C ASN A 41 -29.95 11.36 5.03
N VAL A 42 -29.95 10.64 3.91
CA VAL A 42 -30.09 9.17 3.90
C VAL A 42 -28.73 8.50 4.06
N LEU A 43 -27.69 9.01 3.40
CA LEU A 43 -26.35 8.45 3.41
C LEU A 43 -25.29 9.54 3.65
N ILE A 44 -24.48 9.36 4.70
CA ILE A 44 -23.40 10.28 5.06
C ILE A 44 -22.05 9.56 4.90
N VAL A 45 -21.19 10.09 4.04
CA VAL A 45 -19.82 9.58 3.86
C VAL A 45 -18.86 10.41 4.74
N THR A 46 -18.19 9.74 5.67
CA THR A 46 -17.29 10.40 6.63
C THR A 46 -16.09 9.54 6.98
N SER A 47 -15.10 10.10 7.66
CA SER A 47 -13.94 9.36 8.16
C SER A 47 -14.12 8.90 9.60
N ILE A 48 -13.49 7.76 9.94
CA ILE A 48 -13.51 7.22 11.31
C ILE A 48 -12.91 8.22 12.32
N GLN A 49 -11.94 9.04 11.91
CA GLN A 49 -11.34 10.07 12.74
C GLN A 49 -12.38 11.11 13.17
N LYS A 50 -13.17 11.64 12.22
CA LYS A 50 -14.24 12.58 12.53
C LYS A 50 -15.29 11.99 13.45
N MET A 51 -15.65 10.72 13.22
CA MET A 51 -16.59 9.98 14.07
C MET A 51 -16.06 9.79 15.50
N SER A 52 -14.80 9.40 15.67
CA SER A 52 -14.19 9.16 16.99
C SER A 52 -14.03 10.44 17.81
N LEU A 53 -13.88 11.59 17.16
CA LEU A 53 -13.79 12.88 17.82
C LEU A 53 -15.11 13.35 18.43
N ILE A 54 -16.26 12.81 18.03
CA ILE A 54 -17.57 13.15 18.58
C ILE A 54 -17.57 12.99 20.11
N LYS A 55 -16.96 11.94 20.66
CA LYS A 55 -16.85 11.71 22.11
C LYS A 55 -16.10 12.84 22.85
N ASN A 56 -15.05 13.38 22.25
CA ASN A 56 -14.25 14.46 22.87
C ASN A 56 -15.00 15.80 22.91
N VAL A 57 -16.07 15.94 22.14
CA VAL A 57 -16.93 17.12 22.05
C VAL A 57 -18.24 16.92 22.84
N LEU A 58 -18.41 15.76 23.52
CA LEU A 58 -19.64 15.39 24.25
C LEU A 58 -20.13 16.43 25.27
N GLY A 59 -19.24 17.22 25.89
CA GLY A 59 -19.67 18.29 26.77
C GLY A 59 -20.51 19.38 26.11
N ILE A 60 -20.38 19.53 24.78
CA ILE A 60 -21.07 20.58 24.00
C ILE A 60 -22.29 19.99 23.26
N TYR A 61 -22.21 18.74 22.82
CA TYR A 61 -23.21 18.11 21.94
C TYR A 61 -23.98 16.95 22.58
N THR A 62 -24.03 16.83 23.92
CA THR A 62 -24.69 15.71 24.62
C THR A 62 -26.14 15.56 24.20
N HIS A 63 -26.88 16.66 24.09
CA HIS A 63 -28.29 16.65 23.67
C HIS A 63 -28.44 16.21 22.20
N ASP A 64 -27.55 16.66 21.31
CA ASP A 64 -27.55 16.27 19.89
C ASP A 64 -27.32 14.77 19.72
N ILE A 65 -26.38 14.22 20.48
CA ILE A 65 -26.08 12.79 20.48
C ILE A 65 -27.27 11.95 20.98
N GLU A 66 -27.97 12.44 22.02
CA GLU A 66 -29.21 11.79 22.48
C GLU A 66 -30.31 11.77 21.40
N LEU A 67 -30.46 12.85 20.64
CA LEU A 67 -31.40 12.91 19.53
C LEU A 67 -30.99 11.93 18.41
N ILE A 68 -29.71 11.93 18.04
CA ILE A 68 -29.16 11.03 17.02
C ILE A 68 -29.36 9.57 17.43
N ASN A 69 -29.13 9.22 18.70
CA ASN A 69 -29.31 7.88 19.23
C ASN A 69 -30.76 7.38 19.26
N LYS A 70 -31.74 8.23 19.05
CA LYS A 70 -33.13 7.84 18.83
C LYS A 70 -33.40 7.30 17.43
N LYS A 71 -32.54 7.66 16.49
CA LYS A 71 -32.62 7.19 15.09
C LYS A 71 -32.11 5.75 14.98
N ARG A 72 -32.52 5.08 13.91
CA ARG A 72 -31.93 3.80 13.50
C ARG A 72 -30.68 4.05 12.64
N ILE A 73 -29.50 3.80 13.19
CA ILE A 73 -28.23 4.09 12.56
C ILE A 73 -27.57 2.78 12.11
N VAL A 74 -27.06 2.75 10.90
CA VAL A 74 -26.24 1.67 10.35
C VAL A 74 -24.90 2.26 9.93
N PHE A 75 -23.82 1.69 10.41
CA PHE A 75 -22.47 2.01 9.98
C PHE A 75 -21.96 0.95 9.03
N ILE A 76 -21.53 1.40 7.84
CA ILE A 76 -20.80 0.60 6.86
C ILE A 76 -19.35 1.06 6.93
N VAL A 77 -18.47 0.17 7.35
CA VAL A 77 -17.05 0.47 7.64
C VAL A 77 -16.19 -0.25 6.63
N ASP A 78 -15.62 0.49 5.71
CA ASP A 78 -14.68 -0.02 4.72
C ASP A 78 -13.26 -0.09 5.28
N GLU A 79 -12.43 -0.99 4.75
CA GLU A 79 -11.06 -1.26 5.20
C GLU A 79 -10.96 -1.49 6.71
N CYS A 80 -11.88 -2.28 7.26
CA CYS A 80 -12.09 -2.42 8.70
C CYS A 80 -10.98 -3.19 9.46
N HIS A 81 -9.94 -3.67 8.76
CA HIS A 81 -8.78 -4.36 9.32
C HIS A 81 -7.70 -3.43 9.89
N ARG A 82 -7.73 -2.12 9.59
CA ARG A 82 -6.62 -1.20 9.91
C ARG A 82 -6.41 -1.02 11.41
N ASP A 83 -5.16 -0.96 11.81
CA ASP A 83 -4.66 -0.90 13.20
C ASP A 83 -5.27 0.17 14.11
N THR A 84 -5.63 1.33 13.54
CA THR A 84 -6.22 2.44 14.27
C THR A 84 -7.70 2.24 14.60
N PHE A 85 -8.32 1.21 14.01
CA PHE A 85 -9.76 0.97 14.16
C PHE A 85 -10.17 0.51 15.55
N GLY A 86 -9.37 -0.28 16.27
CA GLY A 86 -9.77 -0.88 17.55
C GLY A 86 -10.24 0.15 18.58
N THR A 87 -9.41 1.14 18.90
CA THR A 87 -9.73 2.19 19.89
C THR A 87 -10.77 3.18 19.38
N MET A 88 -10.68 3.62 18.14
CA MET A 88 -11.67 4.53 17.56
C MET A 88 -13.03 3.88 17.43
N MET A 89 -13.08 2.63 17.00
CA MET A 89 -14.33 1.87 16.87
C MET A 89 -14.99 1.62 18.22
N SER A 90 -14.22 1.31 19.26
CA SER A 90 -14.74 1.21 20.63
C SER A 90 -15.43 2.50 21.07
N THR A 91 -14.76 3.64 20.82
CA THR A 91 -15.31 4.96 21.11
C THR A 91 -16.62 5.23 20.36
N ILE A 92 -16.69 4.86 19.07
CA ILE A 92 -17.89 5.04 18.25
C ILE A 92 -19.03 4.14 18.75
N LYS A 93 -18.76 2.89 19.08
CA LYS A 93 -19.75 1.95 19.63
C LYS A 93 -20.30 2.41 20.99
N GLU A 94 -19.44 2.96 21.85
CA GLU A 94 -19.87 3.56 23.12
C GLU A 94 -20.76 4.79 22.91
N THR A 95 -20.47 5.60 21.87
CA THR A 95 -21.24 6.78 21.53
C THR A 95 -22.61 6.43 20.92
N PHE A 96 -22.64 5.37 20.12
CA PHE A 96 -23.84 4.92 19.40
C PHE A 96 -24.21 3.46 19.75
N PRO A 97 -24.64 3.17 20.98
CA PRO A 97 -24.79 1.80 21.49
C PRO A 97 -25.94 1.01 20.82
N ARG A 98 -26.83 1.66 20.09
CA ARG A 98 -27.96 1.05 19.37
C ARG A 98 -27.72 0.91 17.88
N ALA A 99 -26.58 1.38 17.38
CA ALA A 99 -26.24 1.31 15.96
C ALA A 99 -25.83 -0.11 15.56
N VAL A 100 -26.06 -0.44 14.30
CA VAL A 100 -25.60 -1.68 13.66
C VAL A 100 -24.33 -1.39 12.86
N PHE A 101 -23.35 -2.29 12.93
CA PHE A 101 -22.05 -2.12 12.28
C PHE A 101 -21.77 -3.28 11.32
N PHE A 102 -21.47 -2.95 10.06
CA PHE A 102 -20.99 -3.88 9.06
C PHE A 102 -19.56 -3.49 8.67
N GLY A 103 -18.62 -4.43 8.80
CA GLY A 103 -17.22 -4.24 8.38
C GLY A 103 -16.98 -4.92 7.03
N PHE A 104 -16.31 -4.21 6.13
CA PHE A 104 -15.84 -4.71 4.85
C PHE A 104 -14.30 -4.64 4.83
N THR A 105 -13.66 -5.68 4.35
CA THR A 105 -12.19 -5.71 4.22
C THR A 105 -11.74 -6.77 3.22
N GLY A 106 -10.72 -6.43 2.44
CA GLY A 106 -10.03 -7.40 1.58
C GLY A 106 -9.03 -8.26 2.34
N THR A 107 -8.58 -7.82 3.53
CA THR A 107 -7.53 -8.48 4.33
C THR A 107 -7.96 -8.61 5.80
N PRO A 108 -8.89 -9.52 6.13
CA PRO A 108 -9.34 -9.69 7.51
C PRO A 108 -8.20 -10.14 8.44
N VAL A 109 -8.21 -9.66 9.68
CA VAL A 109 -7.23 -10.06 10.71
C VAL A 109 -7.79 -11.27 11.46
N PHE A 110 -7.09 -12.39 11.37
CA PHE A 110 -7.34 -13.64 12.07
C PHE A 110 -6.38 -13.81 13.27
N ASP A 111 -6.58 -14.84 14.09
CA ASP A 111 -5.70 -15.12 15.23
C ASP A 111 -4.25 -15.36 14.82
N GLU A 112 -4.00 -15.98 13.66
CA GLU A 112 -2.66 -16.30 13.13
C GLU A 112 -1.83 -15.05 12.77
N ASN A 113 -2.48 -13.94 12.40
CA ASN A 113 -1.83 -12.68 12.03
C ASN A 113 -2.17 -11.52 12.97
N LYS A 114 -2.64 -11.85 14.17
CA LYS A 114 -2.99 -10.89 15.21
C LYS A 114 -1.77 -10.13 15.73
N LYS A 115 -1.77 -8.81 15.53
CA LYS A 115 -0.72 -7.92 16.05
C LYS A 115 -1.12 -7.20 17.33
N LYS A 116 -2.40 -6.96 17.53
CA LYS A 116 -3.01 -6.37 18.72
C LYS A 116 -4.02 -7.35 19.32
N MET A 117 -4.54 -7.04 20.49
CA MET A 117 -5.39 -7.95 21.25
C MET A 117 -6.77 -8.23 20.64
N SER A 118 -7.04 -7.85 19.39
CA SER A 118 -8.32 -8.06 18.73
C SER A 118 -8.18 -8.53 17.29
N VAL A 119 -9.05 -9.44 16.88
CA VAL A 119 -9.25 -9.85 15.49
C VAL A 119 -10.46 -9.13 14.90
N THR A 120 -10.63 -9.19 13.57
CA THR A 120 -11.76 -8.53 12.91
C THR A 120 -13.11 -9.00 13.45
N SER A 121 -13.24 -10.29 13.78
CA SER A 121 -14.46 -10.87 14.38
C SER A 121 -14.75 -10.37 15.79
N ASP A 122 -13.74 -9.98 16.59
CA ASP A 122 -13.97 -9.40 17.92
C ASP A 122 -14.67 -8.03 17.82
N ILE A 123 -14.42 -7.32 16.72
CA ILE A 123 -14.96 -5.97 16.52
C ILE A 123 -16.30 -6.00 15.80
N PHE A 124 -16.44 -6.81 14.76
CA PHE A 124 -17.62 -6.80 13.87
C PHE A 124 -18.52 -8.03 14.00
N GLY A 125 -18.11 -9.05 14.76
CA GLY A 125 -18.82 -10.32 14.86
C GLY A 125 -18.41 -11.31 13.77
N ASN A 126 -19.23 -12.34 13.59
CA ASN A 126 -18.95 -13.41 12.64
C ASN A 126 -18.95 -12.91 11.19
N GLU A 127 -18.11 -13.54 10.35
CA GLU A 127 -18.10 -13.33 8.91
C GLU A 127 -19.47 -13.70 8.32
N LEU A 128 -20.09 -12.75 7.60
CA LEU A 128 -21.40 -12.94 6.98
C LEU A 128 -21.28 -13.39 5.53
N HIS A 129 -20.25 -12.96 4.82
CA HIS A 129 -20.02 -13.26 3.42
C HIS A 129 -18.53 -13.18 3.10
N ARG A 130 -18.08 -14.06 2.19
CA ARG A 130 -16.71 -14.09 1.68
C ARG A 130 -16.75 -14.15 0.16
N TYR A 131 -16.01 -13.25 -0.49
CA TYR A 131 -15.78 -13.24 -1.93
C TYR A 131 -14.30 -12.96 -2.16
N VAL A 132 -13.54 -14.01 -2.47
CA VAL A 132 -12.09 -13.92 -2.59
C VAL A 132 -11.66 -13.61 -4.03
N ILE A 133 -10.41 -13.19 -4.23
CA ILE A 133 -9.88 -12.86 -5.55
C ILE A 133 -10.05 -14.00 -6.56
N ALA A 134 -9.95 -15.25 -6.11
CA ALA A 134 -10.19 -16.45 -6.96
C ALA A 134 -11.63 -16.50 -7.47
N ASP A 135 -12.61 -16.11 -6.64
CA ASP A 135 -14.00 -16.01 -7.06
C ASP A 135 -14.19 -14.88 -8.07
N GLY A 136 -13.57 -13.73 -7.83
CA GLY A 136 -13.60 -12.58 -8.74
C GLY A 136 -13.01 -12.89 -10.13
N ILE A 137 -11.90 -13.64 -10.17
CA ILE A 137 -11.27 -14.09 -11.41
C ILE A 137 -12.18 -15.09 -12.13
N ARG A 138 -12.72 -16.09 -11.40
CA ARG A 138 -13.64 -17.09 -11.96
C ARG A 138 -14.90 -16.45 -12.56
N ASP A 139 -15.45 -15.44 -11.89
CA ASP A 139 -16.67 -14.75 -12.30
C ASP A 139 -16.41 -13.66 -13.36
N GLY A 140 -15.14 -13.43 -13.73
CA GLY A 140 -14.75 -12.43 -14.72
C GLY A 140 -14.80 -10.97 -14.21
N ASN A 141 -14.94 -10.76 -12.92
CA ASN A 141 -14.97 -9.43 -12.29
C ASN A 141 -13.57 -8.87 -12.02
N VAL A 142 -12.57 -9.75 -11.93
CA VAL A 142 -11.17 -9.39 -11.72
C VAL A 142 -10.32 -10.08 -12.79
N LEU A 143 -9.37 -9.36 -13.36
CA LEU A 143 -8.40 -9.94 -14.29
C LEU A 143 -7.42 -10.84 -13.51
N ALA A 144 -7.05 -11.95 -14.12
CA ALA A 144 -5.97 -12.78 -13.62
C ALA A 144 -4.63 -12.02 -13.72
N PHE A 145 -3.68 -12.39 -12.90
CA PHE A 145 -2.33 -11.82 -12.89
C PHE A 145 -1.26 -12.91 -12.80
N ASP A 146 -0.11 -12.62 -13.39
CA ASP A 146 1.06 -13.48 -13.34
C ASP A 146 2.10 -12.94 -12.37
N ILE A 147 2.61 -13.78 -11.48
CA ILE A 147 3.70 -13.43 -10.57
C ILE A 147 5.03 -13.80 -11.24
N LYS A 148 5.82 -12.75 -11.57
CA LYS A 148 7.17 -12.92 -12.11
C LYS A 148 8.20 -12.58 -11.04
N LYS A 149 8.98 -13.57 -10.61
CA LYS A 149 10.09 -13.35 -9.68
C LYS A 149 11.32 -12.86 -10.43
N VAL A 150 11.91 -11.76 -9.98
CA VAL A 150 13.18 -11.22 -10.48
C VAL A 150 14.29 -11.63 -9.53
N LEU A 151 15.23 -12.45 -10.01
CA LEU A 151 16.37 -12.89 -9.24
C LEU A 151 17.50 -11.86 -9.33
N THR A 152 17.75 -11.15 -8.25
CA THR A 152 18.82 -10.16 -8.16
C THR A 152 20.16 -10.76 -7.66
N PHE A 153 20.10 -11.94 -7.05
CA PHE A 153 21.25 -12.73 -6.58
C PHE A 153 21.10 -14.18 -7.02
N LYS A 154 22.24 -14.89 -7.13
CA LYS A 154 22.23 -16.34 -7.34
C LYS A 154 21.96 -17.06 -6.02
N ASP A 155 21.11 -18.06 -6.03
CA ASP A 155 20.78 -18.89 -4.85
C ASP A 155 22.04 -19.38 -4.12
N ARG A 156 23.03 -19.82 -4.88
CA ARG A 156 24.30 -20.30 -4.31
C ARG A 156 25.02 -19.24 -3.50
N ASP A 157 25.00 -17.98 -3.96
CA ASP A 157 25.71 -16.88 -3.27
C ASP A 157 24.97 -16.51 -1.96
N ILE A 158 23.64 -16.54 -2.00
CA ILE A 158 22.79 -16.32 -0.83
C ILE A 158 23.00 -17.44 0.20
N ARG A 159 22.91 -18.71 -0.23
CA ARG A 159 23.17 -19.86 0.64
C ARG A 159 24.53 -19.78 1.31
N ARG A 160 25.57 -19.43 0.53
CA ARG A 160 26.92 -19.24 1.03
C ARG A 160 27.00 -18.16 2.10
N ALA A 161 26.40 -17.01 1.88
CA ALA A 161 26.38 -15.91 2.85
C ALA A 161 25.70 -16.35 4.16
N VAL A 162 24.52 -16.99 4.07
CA VAL A 162 23.80 -17.52 5.24
C VAL A 162 24.63 -18.63 5.93
N ALA A 163 25.21 -19.57 5.19
CA ALA A 163 26.01 -20.65 5.75
C ALA A 163 27.21 -20.12 6.52
N LEU A 164 27.94 -19.14 5.97
CA LEU A 164 29.08 -18.51 6.64
C LEU A 164 28.69 -17.78 7.93
N GLU A 165 27.55 -17.06 7.89
CA GLU A 165 27.01 -16.39 9.08
C GLU A 165 26.65 -17.39 10.18
N LYS A 166 25.96 -18.47 9.83
CA LYS A 166 25.57 -19.53 10.79
C LYS A 166 26.73 -20.27 11.39
N CYS A 167 27.79 -20.49 10.60
CA CYS A 167 29.03 -21.08 11.07
C CYS A 167 29.93 -20.08 11.83
N LYS A 168 29.57 -18.79 11.87
CA LYS A 168 30.37 -17.71 12.42
C LYS A 168 31.79 -17.70 11.83
N SER A 169 31.89 -17.85 10.52
CA SER A 169 33.13 -17.92 9.75
C SER A 169 33.19 -16.80 8.72
N LYS A 170 34.40 -16.25 8.51
CA LYS A 170 34.62 -15.13 7.58
C LYS A 170 34.68 -15.58 6.12
N ASN A 171 35.11 -16.82 5.90
CA ASN A 171 35.24 -17.41 4.56
C ASN A 171 35.07 -18.94 4.63
N GLU A 172 35.02 -19.59 3.46
CA GLU A 172 34.85 -21.03 3.36
C GLU A 172 35.99 -21.81 3.99
N ASP A 173 37.25 -21.37 3.84
CA ASP A 173 38.40 -22.06 4.40
C ASP A 173 38.31 -22.15 5.94
N GLU A 174 37.89 -21.08 6.59
CA GLU A 174 37.61 -21.06 8.03
C GLU A 174 36.45 -21.97 8.42
N ALA A 175 35.36 -21.98 7.64
CA ALA A 175 34.21 -22.84 7.87
C ALA A 175 34.59 -24.33 7.72
N LEU A 176 35.46 -24.66 6.78
CA LEU A 176 35.84 -26.03 6.48
C LEU A 176 36.99 -26.55 7.36
N SER A 177 37.69 -25.68 8.09
CA SER A 177 38.78 -26.06 8.97
C SER A 177 38.35 -26.80 10.25
N ASP A 178 37.11 -26.67 10.65
CA ASP A 178 36.49 -27.28 11.82
C ASP A 178 35.38 -28.24 11.40
N SER A 179 35.38 -29.46 11.91
CA SER A 179 34.41 -30.50 11.51
C SER A 179 32.96 -30.12 11.77
N SER A 180 32.69 -29.52 12.93
CA SER A 180 31.31 -29.11 13.30
C SER A 180 30.82 -27.91 12.49
N LYS A 181 31.71 -26.95 12.20
CA LYS A 181 31.38 -25.83 11.30
C LYS A 181 31.20 -26.31 9.88
N SER A 182 31.99 -27.24 9.39
CA SER A 182 31.89 -27.81 8.04
C SER A 182 30.58 -28.54 7.85
N GLU A 183 30.13 -29.34 8.81
CA GLU A 183 28.84 -30.02 8.77
C GLU A 183 27.69 -29.01 8.68
N LEU A 184 27.70 -27.96 9.54
CA LEU A 184 26.71 -26.91 9.53
C LEU A 184 26.73 -26.11 8.22
N PHE A 185 27.91 -25.80 7.68
CA PHE A 185 28.06 -25.11 6.40
C PHE A 185 27.41 -25.88 5.27
N TYR A 186 27.71 -27.16 5.12
CA TYR A 186 27.14 -27.99 4.07
C TYR A 186 25.63 -28.21 4.24
N LYS A 187 25.13 -28.26 5.48
CA LYS A 187 23.69 -28.29 5.74
C LYS A 187 22.97 -27.09 5.13
N PHE A 188 23.46 -25.88 5.36
CA PHE A 188 22.86 -24.66 4.78
C PHE A 188 23.08 -24.55 3.27
N MET A 189 24.19 -25.06 2.75
CA MET A 189 24.47 -25.05 1.31
C MET A 189 23.58 -26.00 0.52
N ASN A 190 23.24 -27.18 1.08
CA ASN A 190 22.68 -28.27 0.29
C ASN A 190 21.32 -28.80 0.77
N GLU A 191 20.98 -28.66 2.04
CA GLU A 191 19.84 -29.36 2.63
C GLU A 191 18.66 -28.42 2.92
N ILE A 192 18.93 -27.23 3.44
CA ILE A 192 17.86 -26.28 3.79
C ILE A 192 17.19 -25.75 2.50
N PRO A 193 15.84 -25.80 2.35
CA PRO A 193 15.16 -25.24 1.19
C PRO A 193 15.33 -23.71 1.14
N MET A 194 15.15 -23.09 -0.04
CA MET A 194 15.22 -21.62 -0.15
C MET A 194 14.07 -20.96 0.62
N ALA A 195 12.85 -21.32 0.35
CA ALA A 195 11.69 -20.84 1.10
C ALA A 195 11.42 -21.74 2.30
N GLY A 196 11.00 -21.15 3.42
CA GLY A 196 10.44 -21.91 4.54
C GLY A 196 9.06 -22.46 4.20
N ASP A 197 8.63 -23.49 4.92
CA ASP A 197 7.34 -24.12 4.73
C ASP A 197 6.75 -24.60 6.05
N PHE A 198 5.43 -24.86 6.08
CA PHE A 198 4.77 -25.42 7.24
C PHE A 198 4.84 -26.95 7.17
N THR A 199 5.21 -27.56 8.30
CA THR A 199 5.16 -29.03 8.46
C THR A 199 3.73 -29.53 8.55
N ASP A 200 3.53 -30.82 8.42
CA ASP A 200 2.22 -31.48 8.61
C ASP A 200 1.64 -31.23 10.03
N SER A 201 2.48 -30.92 11.02
CA SER A 201 2.09 -30.56 12.39
C SER A 201 1.67 -29.08 12.54
N GLY A 202 1.84 -28.27 11.48
CA GLY A 202 1.54 -26.84 11.48
C GLY A 202 2.67 -25.94 12.00
N ASP A 203 3.85 -26.51 12.30
CA ASP A 203 5.03 -25.74 12.70
C ASP A 203 5.75 -25.18 11.47
N TYR A 204 6.21 -23.91 11.54
CA TYR A 204 6.95 -23.30 10.45
C TYR A 204 8.44 -23.65 10.50
N GLU A 205 8.92 -24.34 9.48
CA GLU A 205 10.34 -24.60 9.26
C GLU A 205 10.96 -23.53 8.37
N LYS A 206 12.03 -22.90 8.88
CA LYS A 206 12.71 -21.80 8.20
C LYS A 206 13.53 -22.27 7.02
N GLY A 207 13.36 -21.59 5.88
CA GLY A 207 14.21 -21.69 4.71
C GLY A 207 15.42 -20.74 4.78
N ILE A 208 16.23 -20.76 3.73
CA ILE A 208 17.39 -19.86 3.59
C ILE A 208 16.97 -18.40 3.59
N GLU A 209 15.84 -18.06 2.94
CA GLU A 209 15.32 -16.69 2.83
C GLU A 209 14.97 -16.08 4.19
N ASP A 210 14.58 -16.89 5.18
CA ASP A 210 14.27 -16.43 6.54
C ASP A 210 15.51 -15.99 7.33
N TYR A 211 16.71 -16.34 6.86
CA TYR A 211 17.97 -15.95 7.47
C TYR A 211 18.66 -14.80 6.75
N ILE A 212 18.12 -14.34 5.63
CA ILE A 212 18.73 -13.25 4.85
C ILE A 212 18.52 -11.92 5.60
N PRO A 213 19.60 -11.20 5.90
CA PRO A 213 19.45 -9.87 6.49
C PRO A 213 18.77 -8.92 5.49
N LYS A 214 17.90 -8.04 5.99
CA LYS A 214 17.22 -7.04 5.15
C LYS A 214 18.19 -6.19 4.32
N SER A 215 19.41 -5.98 4.82
CA SER A 215 20.49 -5.27 4.11
C SER A 215 20.93 -5.96 2.81
N GLN A 216 20.64 -7.26 2.65
CA GLN A 216 20.97 -8.00 1.43
C GLN A 216 20.21 -7.46 0.21
N TYR A 217 18.98 -6.98 0.40
CA TYR A 217 18.16 -6.39 -0.65
C TYR A 217 18.20 -4.85 -0.64
N ASN A 218 18.78 -4.23 0.39
CA ASN A 218 18.97 -2.79 0.46
C ASN A 218 20.43 -2.42 0.10
N ASN A 219 20.80 -2.66 -1.15
CA ASN A 219 22.15 -2.31 -1.64
C ASN A 219 22.10 -1.91 -3.13
N PRO A 220 23.14 -1.20 -3.63
CA PRO A 220 23.18 -0.71 -5.01
C PRO A 220 23.10 -1.81 -6.07
N ILE A 221 23.74 -2.98 -5.83
CA ILE A 221 23.76 -4.10 -6.81
C ILE A 221 22.35 -4.66 -7.01
N HIS A 222 21.60 -4.80 -5.93
CA HIS A 222 20.21 -5.24 -6.00
C HIS A 222 19.38 -4.27 -6.83
N ARG A 223 19.41 -2.96 -6.51
CA ARG A 223 18.68 -1.92 -7.23
C ARG A 223 19.05 -1.83 -8.69
N GLU A 224 20.34 -2.00 -9.02
CA GLU A 224 20.76 -2.05 -10.42
C GLU A 224 20.10 -3.18 -11.20
N LYS A 225 20.04 -4.38 -10.61
CA LYS A 225 19.40 -5.55 -11.23
C LYS A 225 17.89 -5.36 -11.41
N VAL A 226 17.22 -4.74 -10.44
CA VAL A 226 15.79 -4.41 -10.56
C VAL A 226 15.57 -3.42 -11.72
N VAL A 227 16.36 -2.34 -11.79
CA VAL A 227 16.24 -1.34 -12.87
C VAL A 227 16.59 -1.95 -14.23
N GLU A 228 17.61 -2.78 -14.33
CA GLU A 228 17.94 -3.51 -15.56
C GLU A 228 16.76 -4.36 -16.02
N SER A 229 16.17 -5.14 -15.10
CA SER A 229 15.00 -5.97 -15.43
C SER A 229 13.80 -5.14 -15.87
N ILE A 230 13.56 -3.98 -15.26
CA ILE A 230 12.50 -3.05 -15.69
C ILE A 230 12.75 -2.58 -17.11
N LEU A 231 13.95 -2.05 -17.40
CA LEU A 231 14.29 -1.48 -18.71
C LEU A 231 14.26 -2.53 -19.82
N GLU A 232 14.81 -3.72 -19.58
CA GLU A 232 14.84 -4.81 -20.56
C GLU A 232 13.45 -5.32 -20.95
N ASN A 233 12.53 -5.38 -19.99
CA ASN A 233 11.22 -5.95 -20.21
C ASN A 233 10.12 -4.90 -20.46
N TRP A 234 10.42 -3.61 -20.33
CA TRP A 234 9.43 -2.54 -20.34
C TRP A 234 8.52 -2.54 -21.56
N LYS A 235 9.09 -2.61 -22.76
CA LYS A 235 8.32 -2.57 -24.01
C LYS A 235 7.29 -3.69 -24.12
N VAL A 236 7.66 -4.87 -23.65
CA VAL A 236 6.77 -6.03 -23.69
C VAL A 236 5.68 -5.89 -22.62
N ILE A 237 6.06 -5.59 -21.39
CA ILE A 237 5.13 -5.53 -20.26
C ILE A 237 4.17 -4.35 -20.40
N SER A 238 4.66 -3.19 -20.83
CA SER A 238 3.83 -1.99 -21.02
C SER A 238 3.03 -1.98 -22.33
N HIS A 239 3.13 -3.02 -23.16
CA HIS A 239 2.57 -3.06 -24.51
C HIS A 239 2.98 -1.79 -25.33
N ASN A 240 4.30 -1.52 -25.38
CA ASN A 240 4.85 -0.32 -26.03
C ASN A 240 4.31 1.00 -25.47
N ASN A 241 4.30 1.16 -24.15
CA ASN A 241 3.80 2.33 -23.41
C ASN A 241 2.28 2.55 -23.51
N GLU A 242 1.51 1.55 -23.90
CA GLU A 242 0.05 1.60 -23.77
C GLU A 242 -0.36 1.62 -22.30
N PHE A 243 0.31 0.82 -21.48
CA PHE A 243 0.06 0.71 -20.04
C PHE A 243 1.22 1.27 -19.22
N SER A 244 0.87 1.71 -18.03
CA SER A 244 1.79 2.21 -16.99
C SER A 244 2.11 1.14 -15.95
N GLY A 245 3.14 1.40 -15.15
CA GLY A 245 3.55 0.56 -14.03
C GLY A 245 3.74 1.33 -12.73
N ILE A 246 3.74 0.60 -11.62
CA ILE A 246 4.13 1.11 -10.30
C ILE A 246 5.33 0.31 -9.79
N LEU A 247 6.32 1.00 -9.22
CA LEU A 247 7.42 0.41 -8.45
C LEU A 247 7.23 0.79 -6.97
N ALA A 248 6.91 -0.19 -6.15
CA ALA A 248 6.79 -0.04 -4.71
C ALA A 248 8.13 -0.32 -4.02
N THR A 249 8.59 0.62 -3.20
CA THR A 249 9.87 0.58 -2.47
C THR A 249 9.65 0.63 -0.96
N SER A 250 10.67 0.32 -0.18
CA SER A 250 10.56 0.23 1.28
C SER A 250 10.65 1.58 2.00
N SER A 251 11.20 2.61 1.37
CA SER A 251 11.40 3.93 1.99
C SER A 251 11.57 5.05 0.97
N ILE A 252 11.40 6.31 1.41
CA ILE A 252 11.62 7.49 0.57
C ILE A 252 13.09 7.58 0.07
N PRO A 253 14.13 7.39 0.89
CA PRO A 253 15.50 7.37 0.40
C PRO A 253 15.71 6.34 -0.71
N GLU A 254 15.19 5.14 -0.56
CA GLU A 254 15.28 4.08 -1.57
C GLU A 254 14.55 4.46 -2.87
N ALA A 255 13.36 5.04 -2.78
CA ALA A 255 12.64 5.56 -3.92
C ALA A 255 13.46 6.61 -4.70
N ILE A 256 14.13 7.53 -3.99
CA ILE A 256 15.02 8.55 -4.60
C ILE A 256 16.23 7.89 -5.28
N GLU A 257 16.82 6.86 -4.68
CA GLU A 257 17.94 6.12 -5.29
C GLU A 257 17.48 5.42 -6.57
N TYR A 258 16.31 4.76 -6.58
CA TYR A 258 15.72 4.20 -7.80
C TYR A 258 15.46 5.25 -8.86
N TYR A 259 14.92 6.40 -8.48
CA TYR A 259 14.70 7.52 -9.40
C TYR A 259 15.99 7.96 -10.09
N ARG A 260 17.04 8.21 -9.32
CA ARG A 260 18.34 8.64 -9.84
C ARG A 260 18.98 7.56 -10.72
N LEU A 261 18.85 6.31 -10.35
CA LEU A 261 19.35 5.18 -11.12
C LEU A 261 18.62 5.06 -12.47
N LEU A 262 17.29 5.16 -12.46
CA LEU A 262 16.48 5.19 -13.69
C LEU A 262 16.85 6.40 -14.56
N LYS A 263 17.01 7.60 -13.98
CA LYS A 263 17.41 8.81 -14.70
C LYS A 263 18.74 8.63 -15.43
N ASN A 264 19.68 7.88 -14.82
CA ASN A 264 20.98 7.59 -15.42
C ASN A 264 20.91 6.48 -16.48
N LYS A 265 20.13 5.42 -16.25
CA LYS A 265 20.11 4.22 -17.12
C LYS A 265 19.06 4.29 -18.23
N ASN A 266 18.00 5.08 -18.09
CA ASN A 266 16.94 5.26 -19.12
C ASN A 266 17.36 6.29 -20.20
N ALA A 267 18.58 6.16 -20.71
CA ALA A 267 19.16 7.07 -21.70
C ALA A 267 18.40 7.09 -23.04
N GLN A 268 17.60 6.07 -23.32
CA GLN A 268 16.76 6.00 -24.52
C GLN A 268 15.35 6.60 -24.31
N GLU A 269 15.09 7.17 -23.14
CA GLU A 269 13.79 7.73 -22.77
C GLU A 269 12.62 6.77 -23.07
N LEU A 270 12.80 5.49 -22.74
CA LEU A 270 11.80 4.44 -23.01
C LEU A 270 10.43 4.76 -22.41
N PHE A 271 10.41 5.44 -21.26
CA PHE A 271 9.23 5.91 -20.57
C PHE A 271 9.54 7.10 -19.67
N LYS A 272 8.54 7.90 -19.40
CA LYS A 272 8.59 8.94 -18.37
C LYS A 272 8.29 8.34 -17.00
N PHE A 273 8.93 8.83 -15.95
CA PHE A 273 8.75 8.34 -14.60
C PHE A 273 8.87 9.46 -13.57
N THR A 274 8.26 9.24 -12.41
CA THR A 274 8.33 10.16 -11.26
C THR A 274 8.16 9.40 -9.96
N ILE A 275 8.28 10.10 -8.82
CA ILE A 275 7.97 9.56 -7.48
C ILE A 275 6.72 10.23 -6.93
N LEU A 276 5.92 9.47 -6.21
CA LEU A 276 4.87 9.96 -5.35
C LEU A 276 5.03 9.41 -3.95
N VAL A 277 5.32 10.28 -3.00
CA VAL A 277 5.47 9.94 -1.57
C VAL A 277 4.79 10.99 -0.72
N ASP A 278 4.37 10.60 0.48
CA ASP A 278 3.87 11.50 1.51
C ASP A 278 4.86 11.52 2.67
N PRO A 279 5.59 12.65 2.87
CA PRO A 279 6.58 12.76 3.94
C PRO A 279 6.02 12.53 5.35
N ASN A 280 4.71 12.72 5.55
CA ASN A 280 4.06 12.51 6.83
C ASN A 280 3.75 11.04 7.13
N ILE A 281 3.54 10.25 6.08
CA ILE A 281 3.14 8.84 6.16
C ILE A 281 4.34 7.91 5.97
N ASP A 282 5.16 8.20 4.97
CA ASP A 282 6.24 7.32 4.48
C ASP A 282 7.56 7.53 5.24
N ASN A 283 7.55 8.30 6.34
CA ASN A 283 8.77 8.81 6.94
C ASN A 283 9.19 8.13 8.25
N ASN A 284 10.40 7.54 8.25
CA ASN A 284 11.01 7.12 9.51
C ASN A 284 12.43 7.64 9.79
N ASP A 285 13.27 8.08 8.84
CA ASP A 285 14.63 8.57 9.13
C ASP A 285 15.25 9.46 8.05
N GLY A 286 15.88 10.58 8.42
CA GLY A 286 16.75 11.38 7.56
C GLY A 286 16.09 12.55 6.80
N ALA A 287 15.41 13.46 7.50
CA ALA A 287 14.62 14.57 6.93
C ALA A 287 15.34 15.46 5.89
N ILE A 288 16.61 15.84 6.10
CA ILE A 288 17.32 16.79 5.23
C ILE A 288 17.58 16.22 3.83
N PHE A 289 18.01 14.95 3.73
CA PHE A 289 18.26 14.30 2.43
C PHE A 289 16.97 14.11 1.62
N LYS A 290 15.82 13.95 2.31
CA LYS A 290 14.50 13.78 1.68
C LYS A 290 13.99 15.02 1.01
N GLU A 291 14.13 16.18 1.64
CA GLU A 291 13.64 17.45 1.08
C GLU A 291 14.37 17.80 -0.21
N ASP A 292 15.68 17.74 -0.25
CA ASP A 292 16.48 18.03 -1.45
C ASP A 292 16.13 17.07 -2.60
N GLY A 293 15.97 15.78 -2.32
CA GLY A 293 15.59 14.81 -3.32
C GLY A 293 14.18 15.01 -3.86
N LEU A 294 13.23 15.39 -3.03
CA LEU A 294 11.84 15.66 -3.45
C LEU A 294 11.76 16.94 -4.28
N VAL A 295 12.52 17.97 -3.94
CA VAL A 295 12.61 19.20 -4.75
C VAL A 295 13.15 18.88 -6.15
N GLU A 296 14.24 18.09 -6.25
CA GLU A 296 14.78 17.64 -7.55
C GLU A 296 13.69 16.96 -8.40
N ILE A 297 12.91 16.07 -7.82
CA ILE A 297 11.89 15.28 -8.53
C ILE A 297 10.73 16.18 -8.98
N ILE A 298 10.28 17.11 -8.12
CA ILE A 298 9.23 18.06 -8.47
C ILE A 298 9.68 18.98 -9.60
N ASP A 299 10.92 19.47 -9.57
CA ASP A 299 11.48 20.29 -10.62
C ASP A 299 11.59 19.55 -11.96
N ASP A 300 12.00 18.29 -11.92
CA ASP A 300 12.04 17.44 -13.11
C ASP A 300 10.63 17.17 -13.66
N TYR A 301 9.64 16.92 -12.78
CA TYR A 301 8.25 16.77 -13.18
C TYR A 301 7.69 18.03 -13.82
N ASN A 302 7.97 19.19 -13.23
CA ASN A 302 7.57 20.48 -13.76
C ASN A 302 8.14 20.72 -15.17
N LYS A 303 9.43 20.42 -15.39
CA LYS A 303 10.07 20.50 -16.72
C LYS A 303 9.46 19.51 -17.71
N MET A 304 9.14 18.29 -17.26
CA MET A 304 8.62 17.21 -18.09
C MET A 304 7.22 17.51 -18.64
N TYR A 305 6.41 18.25 -17.89
CA TYR A 305 4.99 18.47 -18.21
C TYR A 305 4.57 19.95 -18.24
N ASP A 306 5.53 20.87 -18.21
CA ASP A 306 5.28 22.32 -18.21
C ASP A 306 4.36 22.79 -17.07
N HIS A 307 4.68 22.33 -15.85
CA HIS A 307 3.97 22.68 -14.61
C HIS A 307 4.84 23.51 -13.68
N ASN A 308 4.25 24.01 -12.59
CA ASN A 308 4.93 24.79 -11.56
C ASN A 308 4.47 24.36 -10.17
N PHE A 309 4.64 23.07 -9.86
CA PHE A 309 4.37 22.54 -8.54
C PHE A 309 5.54 22.78 -7.58
N SER A 310 5.23 22.75 -6.29
CA SER A 310 6.19 22.87 -5.19
C SER A 310 5.78 21.93 -4.04
N LEU A 311 6.61 21.82 -3.01
CA LEU A 311 6.27 21.04 -1.82
C LEU A 311 4.97 21.55 -1.16
N SER A 312 4.69 22.84 -1.21
CA SER A 312 3.45 23.42 -0.68
C SER A 312 2.20 23.04 -1.48
N THR A 313 2.37 22.64 -2.75
CA THR A 313 1.28 22.20 -3.64
C THR A 313 1.28 20.68 -3.87
N ALA A 314 1.88 19.91 -2.96
CA ALA A 314 2.02 18.45 -3.08
C ALA A 314 0.68 17.73 -3.31
N GLY A 315 -0.41 18.19 -2.70
CA GLY A 315 -1.75 17.63 -2.92
C GLY A 315 -2.24 17.79 -4.37
N THR A 316 -1.95 18.94 -5.00
CA THR A 316 -2.30 19.19 -6.41
C THR A 316 -1.43 18.35 -7.35
N LEU A 317 -0.13 18.25 -7.06
CA LEU A 317 0.79 17.37 -7.78
C LEU A 317 0.33 15.90 -7.73
N LYS A 318 -0.05 15.42 -6.55
CA LYS A 318 -0.58 14.07 -6.37
C LYS A 318 -1.82 13.82 -7.21
N LYS A 319 -2.75 14.79 -7.23
CA LYS A 319 -3.96 14.71 -8.06
C LYS A 319 -3.63 14.69 -9.55
N ASP A 320 -2.65 15.48 -9.99
CA ASP A 320 -2.18 15.49 -11.38
C ASP A 320 -1.60 14.13 -11.78
N ILE A 321 -0.69 13.58 -10.98
CA ILE A 321 -0.10 12.25 -11.20
C ILE A 321 -1.17 11.16 -11.25
N SER A 322 -2.10 11.17 -10.29
CA SER A 322 -3.20 10.19 -10.23
C SER A 322 -4.09 10.23 -11.45
N ASN A 323 -4.50 11.44 -11.86
CA ASN A 323 -5.36 11.63 -13.03
C ASN A 323 -4.66 11.23 -14.33
N ARG A 324 -3.35 11.49 -14.43
CA ARG A 324 -2.53 11.13 -15.57
C ARG A 324 -2.40 9.62 -15.71
N LEU A 325 -2.10 8.90 -14.63
CA LEU A 325 -2.03 7.44 -14.61
C LEU A 325 -3.38 6.75 -14.86
N ALA A 326 -4.46 7.34 -14.39
CA ALA A 326 -5.80 6.78 -14.54
C ALA A 326 -6.53 7.27 -15.80
N HIS A 327 -5.90 8.12 -16.62
CA HIS A 327 -6.51 8.79 -17.77
C HIS A 327 -7.85 9.47 -17.42
N LYS A 328 -7.92 10.07 -16.22
CA LYS A 328 -9.07 10.88 -15.76
C LYS A 328 -8.87 12.34 -16.19
N LYS A 329 -9.94 13.15 -16.18
CA LYS A 329 -9.87 14.57 -16.53
C LYS A 329 -8.73 15.29 -15.81
N PRO A 330 -7.88 16.06 -16.50
CA PRO A 330 -7.97 16.47 -17.92
C PRO A 330 -7.39 15.47 -18.93
N TYR A 331 -6.88 14.31 -18.52
CA TYR A 331 -6.10 13.35 -19.32
C TYR A 331 -6.91 12.22 -19.95
N THR A 332 -8.22 12.38 -20.18
CA THR A 332 -9.08 11.33 -20.76
C THR A 332 -8.64 10.89 -22.16
N ASN A 333 -8.03 11.79 -22.93
CA ASN A 333 -7.44 11.52 -24.26
C ASN A 333 -5.94 11.87 -24.22
N ILE A 334 -5.21 11.22 -23.32
CA ILE A 334 -3.81 11.55 -23.08
C ILE A 334 -2.94 11.30 -24.33
N LEU A 335 -2.13 12.28 -24.69
CA LEU A 335 -1.15 12.14 -25.77
C LEU A 335 0.05 11.35 -25.28
N GLU A 336 0.78 10.70 -26.20
CA GLU A 336 1.98 9.92 -25.88
C GLU A 336 3.03 10.73 -25.09
N LYS A 337 3.24 11.99 -25.48
CA LYS A 337 4.15 12.92 -24.80
C LYS A 337 3.75 13.26 -23.36
N ASP A 338 2.48 13.06 -23.01
CA ASP A 338 1.91 13.41 -21.70
C ASP A 338 1.74 12.18 -20.79
N LYS A 339 1.93 10.97 -21.32
CA LYS A 339 1.85 9.73 -20.55
C LYS A 339 2.95 9.66 -19.48
N LEU A 340 2.59 9.11 -18.33
CA LEU A 340 3.50 8.70 -17.28
C LEU A 340 3.61 7.17 -17.33
N GLY A 341 4.79 6.64 -17.64
CA GLY A 341 5.00 5.20 -17.78
C GLY A 341 5.18 4.53 -16.42
N LEU A 342 6.10 5.01 -15.58
CA LEU A 342 6.40 4.38 -14.29
C LEU A 342 6.25 5.36 -13.13
N LEU A 343 5.49 4.96 -12.11
CA LEU A 343 5.40 5.68 -10.84
C LEU A 343 6.15 4.92 -9.74
N ILE A 344 7.06 5.59 -9.05
CA ILE A 344 7.75 5.03 -7.88
C ILE A 344 7.03 5.50 -6.63
N VAL A 345 6.72 4.57 -5.71
CA VAL A 345 5.97 4.85 -4.48
C VAL A 345 6.59 4.14 -3.28
N VAL A 346 6.22 4.55 -2.07
CA VAL A 346 6.47 3.76 -0.86
C VAL A 346 5.19 3.02 -0.48
N ASP A 347 4.17 3.72 0.03
CA ASP A 347 2.87 3.15 0.38
C ASP A 347 1.70 3.82 -0.36
N GLN A 348 1.99 4.86 -1.14
CA GLN A 348 0.96 5.58 -1.90
C GLN A 348 0.44 4.72 -3.06
N MET A 349 -0.84 4.83 -3.37
CA MET A 349 -1.51 4.16 -4.50
C MET A 349 -1.42 2.62 -4.53
N LEU A 350 -0.90 1.98 -3.50
CA LEU A 350 -0.93 0.51 -3.40
C LEU A 350 -2.31 -0.01 -2.96
N THR A 351 -3.10 0.85 -2.32
CA THR A 351 -4.49 0.57 -1.93
C THR A 351 -5.39 1.73 -2.31
N GLY A 352 -6.58 1.45 -2.82
CA GLY A 352 -7.59 2.45 -3.17
C GLY A 352 -7.29 3.26 -4.44
N PHE A 353 -6.35 2.83 -5.28
CA PHE A 353 -6.11 3.41 -6.60
C PHE A 353 -6.63 2.47 -7.68
N ASP A 354 -7.49 2.99 -8.55
CA ASP A 354 -8.07 2.26 -9.67
C ASP A 354 -7.70 2.90 -11.00
N SER A 355 -7.12 2.08 -11.89
CA SER A 355 -6.76 2.47 -13.25
C SER A 355 -6.78 1.29 -14.21
N LYS A 356 -7.53 1.40 -15.29
CA LYS A 356 -7.52 0.45 -16.41
C LYS A 356 -6.21 0.47 -17.22
N TRP A 357 -5.38 1.49 -16.99
CA TRP A 357 -4.15 1.74 -17.72
C TRP A 357 -2.89 1.32 -16.94
N LEU A 358 -3.08 0.64 -15.81
CA LEU A 358 -2.02 0.11 -14.97
C LEU A 358 -2.03 -1.42 -15.08
N ASN A 359 -0.94 -2.01 -15.58
CA ASN A 359 -0.89 -3.46 -15.77
C ASN A 359 0.31 -4.14 -15.10
N VAL A 360 1.23 -3.38 -14.51
CA VAL A 360 2.38 -3.97 -13.82
C VAL A 360 2.64 -3.30 -12.47
N LEU A 361 2.88 -4.14 -11.47
CA LEU A 361 3.31 -3.74 -10.14
C LEU A 361 4.64 -4.42 -9.82
N TYR A 362 5.72 -3.64 -9.73
CA TYR A 362 7.00 -4.11 -9.23
C TYR A 362 7.04 -3.92 -7.72
N MET A 363 7.26 -5.01 -6.99
CA MET A 363 7.27 -5.03 -5.53
C MET A 363 8.69 -5.24 -5.03
N ASP A 364 9.40 -4.15 -4.72
CA ASP A 364 10.72 -4.20 -4.09
C ASP A 364 10.63 -3.76 -2.63
N LYS A 365 9.81 -4.47 -1.89
CA LYS A 365 9.65 -4.28 -0.45
C LYS A 365 9.11 -5.55 0.20
N VAL A 366 9.45 -5.72 1.48
CA VAL A 366 8.81 -6.75 2.30
C VAL A 366 7.37 -6.33 2.57
N ILE A 367 6.44 -7.08 1.99
CA ILE A 367 5.00 -6.83 2.17
C ILE A 367 4.60 -7.42 3.52
N LYS A 368 3.95 -6.63 4.34
CA LYS A 368 3.27 -7.13 5.52
C LYS A 368 1.89 -7.62 5.10
N TYR A 369 1.38 -8.64 5.78
CA TYR A 369 0.06 -9.24 5.47
C TYR A 369 -1.06 -8.19 5.31
N GLU A 370 -1.02 -7.11 6.08
CA GLU A 370 -1.99 -6.02 6.03
C GLU A 370 -1.89 -5.14 4.76
N SER A 371 -0.86 -5.35 3.96
CA SER A 371 -0.57 -4.57 2.75
C SER A 371 -0.69 -5.41 1.46
N VAL A 372 -1.12 -6.67 1.59
CA VAL A 372 -1.39 -7.59 0.47
C VAL A 372 -2.87 -7.48 0.03
#